data_8909535a926440a1c0fb20f017a51ca1
#
_entry.id   8909535a926440a1c0fb20f017a51ca1
#
_cell.length_a   1.000
_cell.length_b   1.000
_cell.length_c   1.000
_cell.angle_alpha   90.00
_cell.angle_beta   90.00
_cell.angle_gamma   90.00
#
_symmetry.space_group_name_H-M   'P 1'
#
loop_
_entity.id
_entity.type
_entity.pdbx_description
1 polymer ?
#
loop_
_entity_poly.entity_id
_entity_poly.type
_entity_poly.pdbx_seq_one_letter_code
_entity_poly.pdbx_strand_id
1 'polypeptide(L)'
;MASSAPDEHSQDITPMDDFFTAEERAFREIVRAEIAAMLPEHLARHTRSHLHMPREVMAEWNRILHSRGWSAHHWPKEFGGPGWTPIQRFIFESELARADAPPLSVFGIYLVGPTIFSFGSPEQKARYLPGILSGEEFWCQGYSEPDAGSDLARLRTTARRSGDKWIVNGQKAWTSEGHFADHMILLARTNMEVKPQAGLSLFVVPMDAPGITIQPVITIDGAHSVNSVFLDDVTLDASALIGEVDQGWTYAKFLLNNERTNNAQIHKSRREFDLLRARIETEKGEIPAAWRERVARIETDLAALEITVLRVLADETDGREPGAKAAILKVIGSQLQQAISELAMEVLGEEAVATGLPLANDNDGYGAYWAEKHLFRRVVTIYAGTNEIQKTIIAKTVFKG
;
A
#
# COMPACT_ATOMS: atom_id res chain seq x y z
N MET A 1 47.14 -4.76 29.40
CA MET A 1 45.82 -4.29 29.80
C MET A 1 45.55 -2.98 29.07
N ALA A 2 44.91 -3.03 27.97
CA ALA A 2 44.37 -1.89 27.27
C ALA A 2 43.05 -2.35 26.69
N SER A 3 41.97 -1.84 27.28
CA SER A 3 40.59 -1.98 26.78
C SER A 3 40.48 -1.23 25.46
N SER A 4 40.35 -1.95 24.36
CA SER A 4 39.91 -1.37 23.10
C SER A 4 38.41 -1.19 23.15
N ALA A 5 37.99 0.09 23.17
CA ALA A 5 36.61 0.47 22.91
C ALA A 5 36.21 -0.02 21.50
N PRO A 6 34.94 -0.40 21.30
CA PRO A 6 34.47 -0.75 19.95
C PRO A 6 34.46 0.52 19.11
N ASP A 7 35.01 0.44 17.92
CA ASP A 7 35.08 1.46 16.90
C ASP A 7 33.68 1.99 16.57
N GLU A 8 33.56 3.31 16.66
CA GLU A 8 32.40 4.10 16.32
C GLU A 8 32.15 4.08 14.81
N HIS A 9 30.84 3.93 14.46
CA HIS A 9 30.23 4.43 13.24
C HIS A 9 30.84 3.99 11.91
N SER A 10 30.60 2.76 11.53
CA SER A 10 30.35 2.51 10.12
C SER A 10 29.02 3.25 9.80
N GLN A 11 29.13 4.45 9.24
CA GLN A 11 28.00 5.09 8.59
C GLN A 11 27.53 4.12 7.53
N ASP A 12 26.34 3.53 7.71
CA ASP A 12 25.63 2.76 6.69
C ASP A 12 25.32 3.72 5.52
N ILE A 13 26.33 3.96 4.68
CA ILE A 13 26.18 4.70 3.42
C ILE A 13 25.33 3.82 2.52
N THR A 14 24.04 4.10 2.46
CA THR A 14 23.19 3.43 1.46
C THR A 14 23.61 3.93 0.07
N PRO A 15 23.55 3.08 -0.98
CA PRO A 15 23.87 3.49 -2.34
C PRO A 15 23.13 4.74 -2.83
N MET A 16 22.08 5.13 -2.13
CA MET A 16 21.21 6.28 -2.45
C MET A 16 21.70 7.61 -1.87
N ASP A 17 22.68 7.62 -0.96
CA ASP A 17 23.12 8.85 -0.27
C ASP A 17 23.71 9.91 -1.20
N ASP A 18 24.32 9.48 -2.29
CA ASP A 18 24.88 10.37 -3.30
C ASP A 18 23.81 11.13 -4.10
N PHE A 19 22.56 10.68 -4.07
CA PHE A 19 21.45 11.35 -4.76
C PHE A 19 20.75 12.41 -3.90
N PHE A 20 21.06 12.50 -2.60
CA PHE A 20 20.44 13.46 -1.69
C PHE A 20 21.34 14.69 -1.47
N THR A 21 20.72 15.85 -1.41
CA THR A 21 21.37 17.08 -0.96
C THR A 21 21.78 16.98 0.51
N ALA A 22 22.63 17.90 0.97
CA ALA A 22 23.03 17.97 2.38
C ALA A 22 21.81 18.19 3.31
N GLU A 23 20.81 18.97 2.87
CA GLU A 23 19.59 19.24 3.61
C GLU A 23 18.70 17.99 3.70
N GLU A 24 18.57 17.22 2.62
CA GLU A 24 17.81 15.97 2.59
C GLU A 24 18.49 14.89 3.44
N ARG A 25 19.81 14.81 3.45
CA ARG A 25 20.54 13.92 4.38
C ARG A 25 20.32 14.32 5.83
N ALA A 26 20.37 15.62 6.15
CA ALA A 26 20.08 16.10 7.50
C ALA A 26 18.62 15.77 7.91
N PHE A 27 17.66 15.95 7.01
CA PHE A 27 16.27 15.56 7.23
C PHE A 27 16.14 14.06 7.52
N ARG A 28 16.86 13.22 6.78
CA ARG A 28 16.86 11.76 7.01
C ARG A 28 17.34 11.39 8.41
N GLU A 29 18.44 11.99 8.88
CA GLU A 29 18.95 11.72 10.24
C GLU A 29 17.95 12.14 11.33
N ILE A 30 17.25 13.26 11.14
CA ILE A 30 16.18 13.69 12.05
C ILE A 30 15.04 12.66 12.06
N VAL A 31 14.54 12.28 10.90
CA VAL A 31 13.44 11.31 10.77
C VAL A 31 13.83 9.96 11.36
N ARG A 32 15.04 9.50 11.08
CA ARG A 32 15.59 8.24 11.62
C ARG A 32 15.61 8.24 13.15
N ALA A 33 16.15 9.28 13.74
CA ALA A 33 16.23 9.41 15.19
C ALA A 33 14.84 9.47 15.84
N GLU A 34 13.91 10.23 15.24
CA GLU A 34 12.55 10.35 15.74
C GLU A 34 11.77 9.03 15.62
N ILE A 35 11.87 8.31 14.51
CA ILE A 35 11.23 6.99 14.34
C ILE A 35 11.80 6.03 15.41
N ALA A 36 13.11 5.99 15.57
CA ALA A 36 13.75 5.12 16.57
C ALA A 36 13.28 5.43 18.02
N ALA A 37 13.03 6.71 18.31
CA ALA A 37 12.57 7.14 19.62
C ALA A 37 11.08 6.84 19.89
N MET A 38 10.23 6.88 18.85
CA MET A 38 8.77 6.75 19.02
C MET A 38 8.18 5.39 18.65
N LEU A 39 8.91 4.54 17.90
CA LEU A 39 8.41 3.24 17.47
C LEU A 39 8.57 2.22 18.62
N PRO A 40 7.46 1.70 19.18
CA PRO A 40 7.53 0.65 20.19
C PRO A 40 8.08 -0.66 19.62
N GLU A 41 8.97 -1.33 20.34
CA GLU A 41 9.58 -2.58 19.90
C GLU A 41 8.56 -3.70 19.60
N HIS A 42 7.44 -3.76 20.32
CA HIS A 42 6.41 -4.76 20.07
C HIS A 42 5.75 -4.58 18.71
N LEU A 43 5.61 -3.33 18.21
CA LEU A 43 5.07 -3.05 16.86
C LEU A 43 6.08 -3.44 15.77
N ALA A 44 7.36 -3.09 15.95
CA ALA A 44 8.41 -3.47 15.01
C ALA A 44 8.56 -5.00 14.93
N ARG A 45 8.53 -5.68 16.08
CA ARG A 45 8.56 -7.15 16.17
C ARG A 45 7.38 -7.77 15.43
N HIS A 46 6.16 -7.24 15.62
CA HIS A 46 4.97 -7.72 14.93
C HIS A 46 5.14 -7.61 13.41
N THR A 47 5.66 -6.48 12.92
CA THR A 47 5.89 -6.26 11.48
C THR A 47 6.91 -7.24 10.88
N ARG A 48 7.93 -7.64 11.66
CA ARG A 48 8.94 -8.62 11.24
C ARG A 48 8.43 -10.06 11.16
N SER A 49 7.39 -10.39 11.92
CA SER A 49 6.90 -11.78 12.08
C SER A 49 5.52 -12.05 11.47
N HIS A 50 4.78 -11.02 11.04
CA HIS A 50 3.43 -11.18 10.51
C HIS A 50 3.26 -10.41 9.20
N LEU A 51 2.66 -11.05 8.22
CA LEU A 51 2.37 -10.42 6.92
C LEU A 51 1.16 -9.50 7.00
N HIS A 52 0.10 -9.95 7.67
CA HIS A 52 -1.16 -9.23 7.81
C HIS A 52 -1.21 -8.52 9.16
N MET A 53 -1.49 -7.21 9.11
CA MET A 53 -1.51 -6.39 10.32
C MET A 53 -2.91 -6.31 10.91
N PRO A 54 -3.09 -6.63 12.20
CA PRO A 54 -4.33 -6.35 12.92
C PRO A 54 -4.63 -4.85 12.94
N ARG A 55 -5.92 -4.50 12.97
CA ARG A 55 -6.38 -3.11 13.08
C ARG A 55 -5.71 -2.36 14.24
N GLU A 56 -5.59 -3.02 15.39
CA GLU A 56 -5.04 -2.44 16.62
C GLU A 56 -3.58 -2.01 16.46
N VAL A 57 -2.77 -2.83 15.78
CA VAL A 57 -1.36 -2.55 15.49
C VAL A 57 -1.23 -1.33 14.57
N MET A 58 -2.01 -1.29 13.51
CA MET A 58 -2.02 -0.15 12.60
C MET A 58 -2.56 1.12 13.27
N ALA A 59 -3.62 1.01 14.07
CA ALA A 59 -4.21 2.14 14.78
C ALA A 59 -3.25 2.73 15.83
N GLU A 60 -2.54 1.88 16.58
CA GLU A 60 -1.56 2.33 17.57
C GLU A 60 -0.44 3.13 16.90
N TRP A 61 0.14 2.59 15.82
CA TRP A 61 1.19 3.26 15.08
C TRP A 61 0.73 4.56 14.42
N ASN A 62 -0.46 4.53 13.79
CA ASN A 62 -1.02 5.73 13.17
C ASN A 62 -1.25 6.84 14.19
N ARG A 63 -1.73 6.51 15.40
CA ARG A 63 -1.94 7.48 16.48
C ARG A 63 -0.61 8.10 16.94
N ILE A 64 0.45 7.31 17.04
CA ILE A 64 1.79 7.80 17.37
C ILE A 64 2.27 8.79 16.30
N LEU A 65 2.17 8.43 15.03
CA LEU A 65 2.53 9.32 13.92
C LEU A 65 1.64 10.57 13.86
N HIS A 66 0.35 10.43 14.14
CA HIS A 66 -0.60 11.55 14.18
C HIS A 66 -0.21 12.59 15.24
N SER A 67 0.25 12.16 16.42
CA SER A 67 0.72 13.07 17.48
C SER A 67 1.92 13.93 17.05
N ARG A 68 2.65 13.51 16.02
CA ARG A 68 3.77 14.25 15.40
C ARG A 68 3.35 15.00 14.13
N GLY A 69 2.11 14.86 13.67
CA GLY A 69 1.65 15.40 12.39
C GLY A 69 2.19 14.65 11.18
N TRP A 70 2.58 13.38 11.32
CA TRP A 70 3.26 12.57 10.29
C TRP A 70 2.41 11.45 9.69
N SER A 71 1.22 11.19 10.24
CA SER A 71 0.36 10.08 9.78
C SER A 71 -0.02 10.19 8.31
N ALA A 72 -0.30 11.40 7.83
CA ALA A 72 -0.62 11.67 6.42
C ALA A 72 0.52 12.45 5.75
N HIS A 73 1.70 11.87 5.71
CA HIS A 73 2.95 12.52 5.29
C HIS A 73 2.95 13.06 3.84
N HIS A 74 2.03 12.60 2.98
CA HIS A 74 1.86 13.09 1.61
C HIS A 74 0.69 14.07 1.43
N TRP A 75 -0.05 14.42 2.50
CA TRP A 75 -1.14 15.38 2.40
C TRP A 75 -0.63 16.82 2.45
N PRO A 76 -1.34 17.77 1.79
CA PRO A 76 -1.10 19.19 1.97
C PRO A 76 -1.27 19.62 3.44
N LYS A 77 -0.55 20.67 3.83
CA LYS A 77 -0.64 21.22 5.21
C LYS A 77 -2.03 21.61 5.63
N GLU A 78 -2.82 22.17 4.71
CA GLU A 78 -4.20 22.60 4.95
C GLU A 78 -5.14 21.46 5.33
N PHE A 79 -4.76 20.19 5.00
CA PHE A 79 -5.51 18.99 5.35
C PHE A 79 -4.83 18.14 6.41
N GLY A 80 -3.85 18.67 7.13
CA GLY A 80 -3.20 18.01 8.27
C GLY A 80 -1.93 17.23 7.94
N GLY A 81 -1.42 17.32 6.71
CA GLY A 81 -0.11 16.78 6.36
C GLY A 81 1.04 17.72 6.75
N PRO A 82 2.29 17.22 6.81
CA PRO A 82 3.46 18.04 7.13
C PRO A 82 3.89 18.94 5.97
N GLY A 83 3.37 18.72 4.76
CA GLY A 83 3.72 19.47 3.55
C GLY A 83 5.14 19.18 3.09
N TRP A 84 5.58 17.95 3.21
CA TRP A 84 6.90 17.51 2.77
C TRP A 84 7.01 17.45 1.25
N THR A 85 8.22 17.70 0.76
CA THR A 85 8.56 17.51 -0.66
C THR A 85 8.46 16.02 -1.04
N PRO A 86 8.32 15.69 -2.33
CA PRO A 86 8.33 14.30 -2.78
C PRO A 86 9.56 13.50 -2.30
N ILE A 87 10.74 14.13 -2.27
CA ILE A 87 11.96 13.47 -1.78
C ILE A 87 11.93 13.26 -0.27
N GLN A 88 11.41 14.22 0.50
CA GLN A 88 11.25 14.04 1.95
C GLN A 88 10.26 12.91 2.28
N ARG A 89 9.19 12.76 1.50
CA ARG A 89 8.25 11.63 1.62
C ARG A 89 8.94 10.29 1.34
N PHE A 90 9.74 10.21 0.28
CA PHE A 90 10.54 9.04 -0.05
C PHE A 90 11.49 8.66 1.09
N ILE A 91 12.23 9.64 1.64
CA ILE A 91 13.13 9.42 2.78
C ILE A 91 12.36 8.89 3.99
N PHE A 92 11.22 9.49 4.32
CA PHE A 92 10.40 9.05 5.44
C PHE A 92 9.91 7.61 5.29
N GLU A 93 9.37 7.25 4.13
CA GLU A 93 8.91 5.88 3.83
C GLU A 93 10.06 4.87 3.86
N SER A 94 11.25 5.27 3.41
CA SER A 94 12.46 4.45 3.51
C SER A 94 12.86 4.19 4.96
N GLU A 95 12.84 5.21 5.82
CA GLU A 95 13.19 5.06 7.24
C GLU A 95 12.12 4.27 8.01
N LEU A 96 10.83 4.40 7.66
CA LEU A 96 9.76 3.53 8.20
C LEU A 96 10.03 2.06 7.87
N ALA A 97 10.33 1.76 6.60
CA ALA A 97 10.62 0.39 6.18
C ALA A 97 11.89 -0.17 6.86
N ARG A 98 12.95 0.66 6.99
CA ARG A 98 14.19 0.29 7.66
C ARG A 98 13.98 -0.04 9.14
N ALA A 99 13.09 0.68 9.80
CA ALA A 99 12.74 0.47 11.20
C ALA A 99 11.74 -0.68 11.43
N ASP A 100 11.28 -1.36 10.38
CA ASP A 100 10.21 -2.36 10.44
C ASP A 100 8.90 -1.78 11.06
N ALA A 101 8.61 -0.50 10.79
CA ALA A 101 7.39 0.13 11.28
C ALA A 101 6.14 -0.49 10.63
N PRO A 102 5.00 -0.60 11.34
CA PRO A 102 3.76 -1.07 10.75
C PRO A 102 3.33 -0.21 9.56
N PRO A 103 2.69 -0.80 8.55
CA PRO A 103 2.14 -0.03 7.45
C PRO A 103 1.03 0.91 7.94
N LEU A 104 0.90 2.06 7.29
CA LEU A 104 -0.24 2.93 7.45
C LEU A 104 -1.46 2.37 6.72
N SER A 105 -2.67 2.78 7.13
CA SER A 105 -3.91 2.41 6.43
C SER A 105 -3.87 2.92 4.99
N VAL A 106 -3.69 1.99 4.05
CA VAL A 106 -3.57 2.31 2.62
C VAL A 106 -4.82 3.02 2.13
N PHE A 107 -6.00 2.49 2.48
CA PHE A 107 -7.26 3.03 1.96
C PHE A 107 -7.56 4.42 2.54
N GLY A 108 -7.47 4.60 3.85
CA GLY A 108 -7.76 5.89 4.48
C GLY A 108 -6.78 6.98 4.04
N ILE A 109 -5.52 6.75 4.29
CA ILE A 109 -4.46 7.76 4.11
C ILE A 109 -4.16 8.02 2.64
N TYR A 110 -3.91 6.97 1.83
CA TYR A 110 -3.40 7.16 0.45
C TYR A 110 -4.51 7.34 -0.59
N LEU A 111 -5.74 6.85 -0.34
CA LEU A 111 -6.79 6.81 -1.36
C LEU A 111 -7.98 7.71 -1.01
N VAL A 112 -8.63 7.42 0.11
CA VAL A 112 -9.91 8.07 0.48
C VAL A 112 -9.70 9.50 0.91
N GLY A 113 -8.73 9.78 1.78
CA GLY A 113 -8.43 11.14 2.23
C GLY A 113 -8.18 12.11 1.07
N PRO A 114 -7.24 11.80 0.14
CA PRO A 114 -7.03 12.59 -1.07
C PRO A 114 -8.29 12.78 -1.91
N THR A 115 -9.12 11.75 -2.03
CA THR A 115 -10.38 11.85 -2.76
C THR A 115 -11.38 12.78 -2.07
N ILE A 116 -11.52 12.68 -0.74
CA ILE A 116 -12.42 13.52 0.04
C ILE A 116 -11.94 14.98 0.02
N PHE A 117 -10.67 15.28 0.27
CA PHE A 117 -10.24 16.68 0.27
C PHE A 117 -10.27 17.31 -1.12
N SER A 118 -10.20 16.53 -2.20
CA SER A 118 -10.29 17.05 -3.57
C SER A 118 -11.72 17.25 -4.05
N PHE A 119 -12.63 16.33 -3.73
CA PHE A 119 -13.98 16.28 -4.32
C PHE A 119 -15.13 16.28 -3.30
N GLY A 120 -14.85 16.01 -2.04
CA GLY A 120 -15.88 15.99 -0.99
C GLY A 120 -16.39 17.38 -0.62
N SER A 121 -17.60 17.44 -0.08
CA SER A 121 -18.17 18.66 0.46
C SER A 121 -17.40 19.14 1.71
N PRO A 122 -17.55 20.41 2.13
CA PRO A 122 -16.99 20.90 3.38
C PRO A 122 -17.37 20.04 4.59
N GLU A 123 -18.62 19.55 4.64
CA GLU A 123 -19.14 18.70 5.71
C GLU A 123 -18.47 17.32 5.69
N GLN A 124 -18.28 16.73 4.51
CA GLN A 124 -17.55 15.47 4.35
C GLN A 124 -16.09 15.59 4.78
N LYS A 125 -15.42 16.67 4.40
CA LYS A 125 -14.04 16.97 4.84
C LYS A 125 -13.96 17.08 6.35
N ALA A 126 -14.84 17.86 6.97
CA ALA A 126 -14.90 18.05 8.42
C ALA A 126 -15.22 16.75 9.17
N ARG A 127 -16.06 15.89 8.59
CA ARG A 127 -16.50 14.62 9.20
C ARG A 127 -15.42 13.53 9.12
N TYR A 128 -14.79 13.33 7.97
CA TYR A 128 -14.01 12.11 7.72
C TYR A 128 -12.49 12.31 7.84
N LEU A 129 -11.94 13.47 7.46
CA LEU A 129 -10.49 13.65 7.46
C LEU A 129 -9.85 13.51 8.85
N PRO A 130 -10.46 14.01 9.94
CA PRO A 130 -9.88 13.84 11.27
C PRO A 130 -9.76 12.37 11.70
N GLY A 131 -10.79 11.55 11.46
CA GLY A 131 -10.78 10.12 11.80
C GLY A 131 -9.77 9.32 11.00
N ILE A 132 -9.55 9.69 9.72
CA ILE A 132 -8.49 9.10 8.88
C ILE A 132 -7.11 9.48 9.43
N LEU A 133 -6.87 10.76 9.75
CA LEU A 133 -5.61 11.25 10.27
C LEU A 133 -5.21 10.61 11.60
N SER A 134 -6.18 10.49 12.52
CA SER A 134 -5.93 9.89 13.85
C SER A 134 -5.79 8.37 13.81
N GLY A 135 -6.27 7.71 12.75
CA GLY A 135 -6.33 6.25 12.67
C GLY A 135 -7.45 5.64 13.51
N GLU A 136 -8.45 6.42 13.89
CA GLU A 136 -9.65 5.94 14.57
C GLU A 136 -10.64 5.30 13.61
N GLU A 137 -10.69 5.79 12.37
CA GLU A 137 -11.57 5.29 11.31
C GLU A 137 -10.79 4.59 10.21
N PHE A 138 -11.13 3.33 9.98
CA PHE A 138 -10.56 2.50 8.92
C PHE A 138 -11.50 2.44 7.72
N TRP A 139 -10.90 2.36 6.55
CA TRP A 139 -11.59 2.40 5.28
C TRP A 139 -11.27 1.18 4.43
N CYS A 140 -12.26 0.74 3.65
CA CYS A 140 -12.05 -0.24 2.60
C CYS A 140 -12.55 0.30 1.25
N GLN A 141 -12.23 -0.44 0.18
CA GLN A 141 -12.58 -0.05 -1.18
C GLN A 141 -13.56 -1.05 -1.80
N GLY A 142 -14.76 -0.59 -2.16
CA GLY A 142 -15.79 -1.36 -2.85
C GLY A 142 -15.80 -1.05 -4.36
N TYR A 143 -14.79 -1.54 -5.11
CA TYR A 143 -14.67 -1.33 -6.56
C TYR A 143 -14.95 -2.60 -7.33
N SER A 144 -14.06 -3.58 -7.26
CA SER A 144 -14.13 -4.82 -8.03
C SER A 144 -15.40 -5.62 -7.71
N GLU A 145 -15.89 -6.34 -8.71
CA GLU A 145 -16.99 -7.29 -8.64
C GLU A 145 -16.56 -8.63 -9.22
N PRO A 146 -17.29 -9.73 -9.00
CA PRO A 146 -16.93 -11.04 -9.56
C PRO A 146 -16.64 -10.99 -11.07
N ASP A 147 -17.41 -10.19 -11.83
CA ASP A 147 -17.30 -10.06 -13.28
C ASP A 147 -16.65 -8.75 -13.75
N ALA A 148 -16.17 -7.90 -12.85
CA ALA A 148 -15.63 -6.58 -13.16
C ALA A 148 -14.40 -6.25 -12.30
N GLY A 149 -13.23 -6.72 -12.72
CA GLY A 149 -11.92 -6.40 -12.15
C GLY A 149 -11.15 -5.43 -13.04
N SER A 150 -10.37 -5.95 -14.00
CA SER A 150 -9.63 -5.13 -14.97
C SER A 150 -10.52 -4.24 -15.84
N ASP A 151 -11.72 -4.72 -16.19
CA ASP A 151 -12.77 -3.92 -16.87
C ASP A 151 -13.75 -3.36 -15.83
N LEU A 152 -13.23 -2.54 -14.93
CA LEU A 152 -13.97 -1.99 -13.79
C LEU A 152 -15.21 -1.20 -14.22
N ALA A 153 -15.16 -0.54 -15.38
CA ALA A 153 -16.30 0.24 -15.88
C ALA A 153 -17.57 -0.58 -16.13
N ARG A 154 -17.45 -1.91 -16.21
CA ARG A 154 -18.60 -2.84 -16.39
C ARG A 154 -19.26 -3.29 -15.09
N LEU A 155 -18.88 -2.72 -13.97
CA LEU A 155 -19.51 -3.01 -12.68
C LEU A 155 -21.05 -2.88 -12.72
N ARG A 156 -21.73 -3.72 -11.94
CA ARG A 156 -23.20 -3.87 -11.92
C ARG A 156 -23.86 -3.39 -10.63
N THR A 157 -23.10 -3.19 -9.55
CA THR A 157 -23.63 -2.60 -8.32
C THR A 157 -24.32 -1.28 -8.68
N THR A 158 -25.60 -1.14 -8.30
CA THR A 158 -26.40 0.05 -8.63
C THR A 158 -26.61 0.92 -7.40
N ALA A 159 -26.74 2.23 -7.61
CA ALA A 159 -27.25 3.17 -6.64
C ALA A 159 -28.38 3.96 -7.29
N ARG A 160 -29.62 3.74 -6.82
CA ARG A 160 -30.82 4.39 -7.35
C ARG A 160 -31.30 5.46 -6.40
N ARG A 161 -31.62 6.64 -6.94
CA ARG A 161 -32.16 7.70 -6.13
C ARG A 161 -33.62 7.42 -5.76
N SER A 162 -33.96 7.60 -4.48
CA SER A 162 -35.31 7.46 -3.95
C SER A 162 -35.59 8.64 -3.00
N GLY A 163 -36.17 9.70 -3.53
CA GLY A 163 -36.35 10.96 -2.79
C GLY A 163 -35.01 11.61 -2.44
N ASP A 164 -34.75 11.76 -1.17
CA ASP A 164 -33.50 12.29 -0.59
C ASP A 164 -32.47 11.21 -0.23
N LYS A 165 -32.73 9.95 -0.60
CA LYS A 165 -31.91 8.80 -0.29
C LYS A 165 -31.35 8.15 -1.57
N TRP A 166 -30.34 7.30 -1.37
CA TRP A 166 -29.86 6.36 -2.36
C TRP A 166 -30.10 4.93 -1.87
N ILE A 167 -30.60 4.07 -2.74
CA ILE A 167 -30.76 2.63 -2.48
C ILE A 167 -29.72 1.90 -3.28
N VAL A 168 -28.84 1.18 -2.58
CA VAL A 168 -27.70 0.49 -3.18
C VAL A 168 -27.90 -1.01 -3.16
N ASN A 169 -27.70 -1.63 -4.32
CA ASN A 169 -27.80 -3.08 -4.50
C ASN A 169 -26.63 -3.60 -5.33
N GLY A 170 -26.05 -4.72 -4.91
CA GLY A 170 -24.98 -5.38 -5.65
C GLY A 170 -24.04 -6.22 -4.80
N GLN A 171 -22.91 -6.57 -5.39
CA GLN A 171 -21.88 -7.37 -4.73
C GLN A 171 -20.49 -6.82 -5.09
N LYS A 172 -19.64 -6.68 -4.09
CA LYS A 172 -18.23 -6.36 -4.26
C LYS A 172 -17.37 -7.57 -3.93
N ALA A 173 -16.24 -7.69 -4.62
CA ALA A 173 -15.29 -8.78 -4.44
C ALA A 173 -13.91 -8.23 -4.15
N TRP A 174 -13.09 -9.01 -3.43
CA TRP A 174 -11.71 -8.67 -3.10
C TRP A 174 -11.60 -7.39 -2.26
N THR A 175 -12.60 -7.13 -1.41
CA THR A 175 -12.62 -5.97 -0.53
C THR A 175 -11.65 -6.21 0.63
N SER A 176 -10.41 -5.70 0.50
CA SER A 176 -9.40 -5.81 1.54
C SER A 176 -9.85 -5.08 2.79
N GLU A 177 -9.57 -5.66 3.97
CA GLU A 177 -9.85 -5.06 5.28
C GLU A 177 -11.35 -4.78 5.55
N GLY A 178 -12.26 -5.19 4.66
CA GLY A 178 -13.70 -4.92 4.78
C GLY A 178 -14.34 -5.44 6.07
N HIS A 179 -13.78 -6.48 6.68
CA HIS A 179 -14.30 -7.08 7.91
C HIS A 179 -14.03 -6.24 9.18
N PHE A 180 -13.11 -5.28 9.13
CA PHE A 180 -12.84 -4.37 10.24
C PHE A 180 -12.88 -2.89 9.85
N ALA A 181 -13.21 -2.57 8.61
CA ALA A 181 -13.38 -1.19 8.15
C ALA A 181 -14.67 -0.56 8.75
N ASP A 182 -14.61 0.72 9.08
CA ASP A 182 -15.76 1.51 9.51
C ASP A 182 -16.55 2.05 8.32
N HIS A 183 -15.83 2.35 7.22
CA HIS A 183 -16.41 2.92 6.00
C HIS A 183 -15.85 2.27 4.74
N MET A 184 -16.70 2.22 3.70
CA MET A 184 -16.32 1.82 2.35
C MET A 184 -16.40 3.01 1.40
N ILE A 185 -15.37 3.22 0.60
CA ILE A 185 -15.47 4.03 -0.61
C ILE A 185 -16.03 3.18 -1.73
N LEU A 186 -17.29 3.41 -2.10
CA LEU A 186 -18.04 2.57 -3.04
C LEU A 186 -18.18 3.21 -4.40
N LEU A 187 -17.78 2.52 -5.46
CA LEU A 187 -18.12 2.87 -6.83
C LEU A 187 -19.35 2.09 -7.29
N ALA A 188 -20.42 2.81 -7.67
CA ALA A 188 -21.69 2.22 -8.09
C ALA A 188 -22.24 2.89 -9.34
N ARG A 189 -23.13 2.19 -10.04
CA ARG A 189 -23.79 2.67 -11.25
C ARG A 189 -25.06 3.45 -10.90
N THR A 190 -25.08 4.68 -11.33
CA THR A 190 -26.21 5.60 -11.16
C THR A 190 -26.98 5.84 -12.45
N ASN A 191 -26.35 5.60 -13.61
CA ASN A 191 -26.99 5.78 -14.91
C ASN A 191 -26.66 4.61 -15.85
N MET A 192 -27.69 3.96 -16.37
CA MET A 192 -27.58 2.81 -17.30
C MET A 192 -27.74 3.19 -18.77
N GLU A 193 -28.15 4.42 -19.07
CA GLU A 193 -28.46 4.85 -20.43
C GLU A 193 -27.29 5.48 -21.17
N VAL A 194 -26.15 5.63 -20.48
CA VAL A 194 -24.92 6.22 -21.01
C VAL A 194 -23.80 5.19 -21.14
N LYS A 195 -22.66 5.61 -21.70
CA LYS A 195 -21.47 4.75 -21.74
C LYS A 195 -21.08 4.31 -20.33
N PRO A 196 -20.57 3.07 -20.14
CA PRO A 196 -20.28 2.52 -18.81
C PRO A 196 -19.51 3.46 -17.89
N GLN A 197 -18.49 4.15 -18.40
CA GLN A 197 -17.67 5.08 -17.62
C GLN A 197 -18.42 6.36 -17.21
N ALA A 198 -19.43 6.77 -17.98
CA ALA A 198 -20.14 8.02 -17.76
C ALA A 198 -21.34 7.89 -16.82
N GLY A 199 -21.65 6.69 -16.34
CA GLY A 199 -22.81 6.44 -15.46
C GLY A 199 -22.42 5.91 -14.08
N LEU A 200 -21.24 6.26 -13.57
CA LEU A 200 -20.74 5.83 -12.28
C LEU A 200 -20.65 6.99 -11.29
N SER A 201 -20.98 6.72 -10.03
CA SER A 201 -20.87 7.67 -8.93
C SER A 201 -20.11 7.04 -7.76
N LEU A 202 -19.56 7.88 -6.91
CA LEU A 202 -18.73 7.49 -5.77
C LEU A 202 -19.47 7.83 -4.47
N PHE A 203 -19.51 6.88 -3.54
CA PHE A 203 -20.24 7.01 -2.28
C PHE A 203 -19.38 6.65 -1.08
N VAL A 204 -19.65 7.26 0.06
CA VAL A 204 -19.23 6.76 1.37
C VAL A 204 -20.34 5.88 1.93
N VAL A 205 -19.99 4.66 2.32
CA VAL A 205 -20.93 3.68 2.88
C VAL A 205 -20.43 3.28 4.26
N PRO A 206 -21.20 3.51 5.34
CA PRO A 206 -20.90 2.92 6.64
C PRO A 206 -20.98 1.40 6.57
N MET A 207 -19.97 0.69 7.08
CA MET A 207 -19.90 -0.78 6.96
C MET A 207 -20.86 -1.52 7.90
N ASP A 208 -21.42 -0.83 8.88
CA ASP A 208 -22.48 -1.30 9.79
C ASP A 208 -23.91 -1.00 9.29
N ALA A 209 -24.06 -0.40 8.09
CA ALA A 209 -25.36 -0.09 7.54
C ALA A 209 -26.23 -1.35 7.33
N PRO A 210 -27.53 -1.30 7.66
CA PRO A 210 -28.45 -2.40 7.39
C PRO A 210 -28.42 -2.81 5.90
N GLY A 211 -28.44 -4.11 5.64
CA GLY A 211 -28.37 -4.68 4.29
C GLY A 211 -26.95 -5.00 3.82
N ILE A 212 -25.92 -4.76 4.62
CA ILE A 212 -24.55 -5.18 4.32
C ILE A 212 -24.27 -6.55 4.94
N THR A 213 -23.77 -7.46 4.09
CA THR A 213 -23.25 -8.76 4.54
C THR A 213 -21.81 -8.91 4.05
N ILE A 214 -20.91 -9.21 4.98
CA ILE A 214 -19.47 -9.40 4.70
C ILE A 214 -19.15 -10.88 4.82
N GLN A 215 -18.58 -11.48 3.77
CA GLN A 215 -18.15 -12.87 3.77
C GLN A 215 -16.64 -12.94 3.56
N PRO A 216 -15.92 -13.69 4.43
CA PRO A 216 -14.47 -13.84 4.30
C PRO A 216 -14.12 -14.63 3.03
N VAL A 217 -13.02 -14.25 2.41
CA VAL A 217 -12.35 -15.02 1.38
C VAL A 217 -10.98 -15.42 1.94
N ILE A 218 -10.80 -16.71 2.19
CA ILE A 218 -9.50 -17.22 2.64
C ILE A 218 -8.62 -17.40 1.42
N THR A 219 -7.48 -16.72 1.42
CA THR A 219 -6.54 -16.69 0.31
C THR A 219 -5.53 -17.85 0.41
N ILE A 220 -4.73 -18.06 -0.64
CA ILE A 220 -3.81 -19.20 -0.73
C ILE A 220 -2.73 -19.19 0.39
N ASP A 221 -2.45 -18.05 0.97
CA ASP A 221 -1.57 -17.87 2.14
C ASP A 221 -2.24 -18.27 3.47
N GLY A 222 -3.50 -18.71 3.43
CA GLY A 222 -4.28 -19.11 4.60
C GLY A 222 -4.93 -17.95 5.35
N ALA A 223 -4.72 -16.70 4.92
CA ALA A 223 -5.19 -15.51 5.62
C ALA A 223 -6.60 -15.08 5.22
N HIS A 224 -7.26 -14.37 6.13
CA HIS A 224 -8.48 -13.62 5.89
C HIS A 224 -8.13 -12.13 5.73
N SER A 225 -7.71 -11.73 4.54
CA SER A 225 -7.36 -10.33 4.24
C SER A 225 -8.35 -9.64 3.31
N VAL A 226 -9.15 -10.40 2.57
CA VAL A 226 -10.11 -9.88 1.60
C VAL A 226 -11.50 -10.49 1.81
N ASN A 227 -12.52 -9.80 1.30
CA ASN A 227 -13.90 -10.15 1.52
C ASN A 227 -14.74 -10.04 0.25
N SER A 228 -15.83 -10.82 0.20
CA SER A 228 -17.02 -10.50 -0.60
C SER A 228 -17.97 -9.67 0.23
N VAL A 229 -18.47 -8.56 -0.32
CA VAL A 229 -19.44 -7.68 0.35
C VAL A 229 -20.72 -7.62 -0.47
N PHE A 230 -21.82 -8.04 0.15
CA PHE A 230 -23.14 -8.00 -0.45
C PHE A 230 -23.88 -6.78 0.06
N LEU A 231 -24.57 -6.10 -0.84
CA LEU A 231 -25.36 -4.88 -0.59
C LEU A 231 -26.79 -5.18 -1.03
N ASP A 232 -27.71 -5.24 -0.07
CA ASP A 232 -29.13 -5.56 -0.27
C ASP A 232 -29.99 -4.44 0.28
N ASP A 233 -30.53 -3.61 -0.62
CA ASP A 233 -31.31 -2.41 -0.33
C ASP A 233 -30.64 -1.48 0.71
N VAL A 234 -29.33 -1.36 0.67
CA VAL A 234 -28.58 -0.48 1.56
C VAL A 234 -29.01 0.98 1.30
N THR A 235 -29.55 1.60 2.33
CA THR A 235 -30.06 2.97 2.25
C THR A 235 -29.01 3.97 2.72
N LEU A 236 -28.66 4.91 1.85
CA LEU A 236 -27.68 5.97 2.13
C LEU A 236 -28.37 7.34 2.04
N ASP A 237 -27.91 8.28 2.85
CA ASP A 237 -28.31 9.68 2.73
C ASP A 237 -27.77 10.32 1.45
N ALA A 238 -28.41 11.37 0.97
CA ALA A 238 -27.93 12.12 -0.19
C ALA A 238 -26.50 12.63 0.00
N SER A 239 -26.12 12.94 1.23
CA SER A 239 -24.77 13.38 1.61
C SER A 239 -23.68 12.31 1.52
N ALA A 240 -24.05 11.04 1.30
CA ALA A 240 -23.09 9.97 1.08
C ALA A 240 -22.37 10.06 -0.30
N LEU A 241 -22.96 10.76 -1.26
CA LEU A 241 -22.38 11.00 -2.58
C LEU A 241 -21.14 11.88 -2.46
N ILE A 242 -20.02 11.45 -3.02
CA ILE A 242 -18.81 12.29 -3.14
C ILE A 242 -18.84 13.01 -4.48
N GLY A 243 -18.76 14.34 -4.42
CA GLY A 243 -18.76 15.19 -5.60
C GLY A 243 -20.11 15.15 -6.32
N GLU A 244 -20.09 14.96 -7.63
CA GLU A 244 -21.27 15.01 -8.50
C GLU A 244 -21.70 13.62 -8.98
N VAL A 245 -23.01 13.46 -9.24
CA VAL A 245 -23.57 12.25 -9.85
C VAL A 245 -22.93 12.01 -11.21
N ASP A 246 -22.68 10.75 -11.54
CA ASP A 246 -22.10 10.29 -12.82
C ASP A 246 -20.63 10.73 -13.08
N GLN A 247 -19.95 11.31 -12.07
CA GLN A 247 -18.52 11.66 -12.13
C GLN A 247 -17.61 10.64 -11.45
N GLY A 248 -18.14 9.55 -10.93
CA GLY A 248 -17.41 8.54 -10.16
C GLY A 248 -16.22 7.94 -10.91
N TRP A 249 -16.27 7.82 -12.24
CA TRP A 249 -15.14 7.35 -13.04
C TRP A 249 -13.94 8.32 -13.00
N THR A 250 -14.21 9.61 -13.02
CA THR A 250 -13.17 10.66 -12.89
C THR A 250 -12.50 10.57 -11.53
N TYR A 251 -13.29 10.44 -10.47
CA TYR A 251 -12.80 10.32 -9.09
C TYR A 251 -12.05 9.00 -8.85
N ALA A 252 -12.55 7.90 -9.42
CA ALA A 252 -11.87 6.61 -9.36
C ALA A 252 -10.50 6.64 -10.05
N LYS A 253 -10.37 7.30 -11.21
CA LYS A 253 -9.07 7.49 -11.87
C LYS A 253 -8.12 8.34 -11.04
N PHE A 254 -8.61 9.41 -10.42
CA PHE A 254 -7.80 10.24 -9.52
C PHE A 254 -7.26 9.42 -8.35
N LEU A 255 -8.13 8.67 -7.67
CA LEU A 255 -7.79 7.79 -6.57
C LEU A 255 -6.71 6.77 -6.98
N LEU A 256 -6.93 6.04 -8.07
CA LEU A 256 -5.98 5.04 -8.58
C LEU A 256 -4.64 5.66 -9.08
N ASN A 257 -4.63 6.94 -9.43
CA ASN A 257 -3.42 7.65 -9.81
C ASN A 257 -2.53 7.97 -8.60
N ASN A 258 -3.11 8.21 -7.41
CA ASN A 258 -2.38 8.52 -6.20
C ASN A 258 -1.59 7.32 -5.63
N GLU A 259 -1.93 6.08 -6.02
CA GLU A 259 -1.22 4.87 -5.62
C GLU A 259 0.10 4.59 -6.37
N ARG A 260 0.41 5.32 -7.42
CA ARG A 260 1.36 4.89 -8.45
C ARG A 260 2.79 4.63 -7.96
N THR A 261 3.33 5.46 -7.07
CA THR A 261 4.67 5.25 -6.50
C THR A 261 4.66 4.19 -5.39
N ASN A 262 3.58 4.14 -4.59
CA ASN A 262 3.44 3.18 -3.51
C ASN A 262 3.33 1.72 -4.04
N ASN A 263 2.74 1.52 -5.21
CA ASN A 263 2.60 0.20 -5.83
C ASN A 263 3.95 -0.47 -6.20
N ALA A 264 5.03 0.29 -6.29
CA ALA A 264 6.37 -0.27 -6.49
C ALA A 264 6.87 -1.02 -5.25
N GLN A 265 6.38 -0.69 -4.05
CA GLN A 265 6.78 -1.25 -2.74
C GLN A 265 8.31 -1.30 -2.56
N ILE A 266 9.01 -0.27 -3.08
CA ILE A 266 10.46 -0.32 -3.21
C ILE A 266 11.17 -0.38 -1.86
N HIS A 267 10.73 0.43 -0.88
CA HIS A 267 11.36 0.49 0.44
C HIS A 267 11.24 -0.84 1.19
N LYS A 268 10.04 -1.46 1.13
CA LYS A 268 9.80 -2.77 1.72
C LYS A 268 10.60 -3.86 1.01
N SER A 269 10.64 -3.83 -0.33
CA SER A 269 11.41 -4.79 -1.12
C SER A 269 12.92 -4.68 -0.85
N ARG A 270 13.46 -3.46 -0.72
CA ARG A 270 14.85 -3.21 -0.33
C ARG A 270 15.13 -3.79 1.05
N ARG A 271 14.32 -3.43 2.05
CA ARG A 271 14.49 -3.93 3.43
C ARG A 271 14.47 -5.45 3.52
N GLU A 272 13.54 -6.08 2.84
CA GLU A 272 13.40 -7.54 2.82
C GLU A 272 14.59 -8.23 2.13
N PHE A 273 15.06 -7.66 1.03
CA PHE A 273 16.23 -8.18 0.33
C PHE A 273 17.50 -8.03 1.16
N ASP A 274 17.69 -6.90 1.83
CA ASP A 274 18.86 -6.66 2.70
C ASP A 274 18.87 -7.63 3.89
N LEU A 275 17.73 -7.89 4.51
CA LEU A 275 17.60 -8.89 5.57
C LEU A 275 17.89 -10.31 5.08
N LEU A 276 17.36 -10.68 3.92
CA LEU A 276 17.63 -12.00 3.31
C LEU A 276 19.11 -12.17 2.97
N ARG A 277 19.71 -11.16 2.38
CA ARG A 277 21.16 -11.14 2.05
C ARG A 277 22.02 -11.27 3.30
N ALA A 278 21.75 -10.48 4.34
CA ALA A 278 22.46 -10.55 5.61
C ALA A 278 22.34 -11.93 6.26
N ARG A 279 21.17 -12.57 6.18
CA ARG A 279 20.98 -13.94 6.67
C ARG A 279 21.83 -14.94 5.90
N ILE A 280 21.85 -14.87 4.56
CA ILE A 280 22.70 -15.74 3.73
C ILE A 280 24.17 -15.60 4.13
N GLU A 281 24.67 -14.38 4.26
CA GLU A 281 26.06 -14.07 4.61
C GLU A 281 26.40 -14.58 6.03
N THR A 282 25.49 -14.40 6.99
CA THR A 282 25.67 -14.88 8.37
C THR A 282 25.72 -16.40 8.47
N GLU A 283 24.84 -17.11 7.76
CA GLU A 283 24.73 -18.57 7.86
C GLU A 283 25.78 -19.31 6.99
N LYS A 284 26.19 -18.75 5.87
CA LYS A 284 27.07 -19.40 4.90
C LYS A 284 28.47 -18.77 4.84
N GLY A 285 28.69 -17.62 5.50
CA GLY A 285 29.93 -16.84 5.41
C GLY A 285 30.09 -16.05 4.11
N GLU A 286 29.51 -16.54 3.03
CA GLU A 286 29.48 -15.87 1.72
C GLU A 286 28.20 -16.25 0.96
N ILE A 287 27.89 -15.53 -0.12
CA ILE A 287 26.76 -15.88 -1.00
C ILE A 287 27.16 -17.10 -1.85
N PRO A 288 26.46 -18.25 -1.71
CA PRO A 288 26.76 -19.47 -2.48
C PRO A 288 26.70 -19.22 -4.00
N ALA A 289 27.54 -19.90 -4.75
CA ALA A 289 27.64 -19.74 -6.20
C ALA A 289 26.29 -19.93 -6.92
N ALA A 290 25.45 -20.84 -6.42
CA ALA A 290 24.10 -21.09 -6.96
C ALA A 290 23.17 -19.88 -6.90
N TRP A 291 23.37 -18.95 -5.96
CA TRP A 291 22.51 -17.78 -5.76
C TRP A 291 23.15 -16.46 -6.21
N ARG A 292 24.44 -16.42 -6.50
CA ARG A 292 25.17 -15.17 -6.81
C ARG A 292 24.54 -14.38 -7.96
N GLU A 293 24.20 -15.05 -9.05
CA GLU A 293 23.57 -14.39 -10.20
C GLU A 293 22.21 -13.78 -9.85
N ARG A 294 21.38 -14.52 -9.11
CA ARG A 294 20.03 -14.04 -8.71
C ARG A 294 20.12 -12.88 -7.73
N VAL A 295 21.01 -12.98 -6.73
CA VAL A 295 21.26 -11.90 -5.78
C VAL A 295 21.74 -10.65 -6.51
N ALA A 296 22.71 -10.77 -7.41
CA ALA A 296 23.23 -9.64 -8.19
C ALA A 296 22.15 -9.03 -9.11
N ARG A 297 21.30 -9.86 -9.71
CA ARG A 297 20.19 -9.39 -10.55
C ARG A 297 19.16 -8.62 -9.73
N ILE A 298 18.71 -9.17 -8.59
CA ILE A 298 17.76 -8.48 -7.70
C ILE A 298 18.34 -7.15 -7.21
N GLU A 299 19.62 -7.12 -6.80
CA GLU A 299 20.33 -5.90 -6.38
C GLU A 299 20.30 -4.83 -7.48
N THR A 300 20.65 -5.23 -8.70
CA THR A 300 20.68 -4.33 -9.86
C THR A 300 19.28 -3.79 -10.18
N ASP A 301 18.27 -4.66 -10.19
CA ASP A 301 16.89 -4.30 -10.50
C ASP A 301 16.29 -3.40 -9.41
N LEU A 302 16.62 -3.65 -8.13
CA LEU A 302 16.24 -2.77 -7.01
C LEU A 302 16.85 -1.38 -7.17
N ALA A 303 18.16 -1.29 -7.44
CA ALA A 303 18.83 -0.01 -7.64
C ALA A 303 18.24 0.76 -8.84
N ALA A 304 17.97 0.08 -9.94
CA ALA A 304 17.31 0.69 -11.11
C ALA A 304 15.89 1.18 -10.78
N LEU A 305 15.14 0.42 -9.98
CA LEU A 305 13.80 0.80 -9.56
C LEU A 305 13.83 2.02 -8.62
N GLU A 306 14.75 2.06 -7.65
CA GLU A 306 14.97 3.19 -6.74
C GLU A 306 15.24 4.48 -7.51
N ILE A 307 16.18 4.45 -8.45
CA ILE A 307 16.50 5.59 -9.32
C ILE A 307 15.27 6.01 -10.13
N THR A 308 14.49 5.04 -10.63
CA THR A 308 13.28 5.35 -11.40
C THR A 308 12.22 6.01 -10.54
N VAL A 309 12.04 5.58 -9.28
CA VAL A 309 11.15 6.24 -8.32
C VAL A 309 11.60 7.69 -8.08
N LEU A 310 12.88 7.93 -7.79
CA LEU A 310 13.41 9.29 -7.61
C LEU A 310 13.19 10.17 -8.82
N ARG A 311 13.32 9.65 -10.03
CA ARG A 311 13.03 10.39 -11.27
C ARG A 311 11.55 10.75 -11.40
N VAL A 312 10.64 9.86 -10.98
CA VAL A 312 9.19 10.16 -10.95
C VAL A 312 8.89 11.26 -9.93
N LEU A 313 9.52 11.21 -8.76
CA LEU A 313 9.35 12.23 -7.72
C LEU A 313 9.93 13.59 -8.12
N ALA A 314 11.05 13.60 -8.85
CA ALA A 314 11.59 14.83 -9.43
C ALA A 314 10.64 15.42 -10.49
N ASP A 315 10.05 14.59 -11.35
CA ASP A 315 9.02 15.05 -12.31
C ASP A 315 7.80 15.64 -11.58
N GLU A 316 7.34 15.01 -10.47
CA GLU A 316 6.25 15.54 -9.65
C GLU A 316 6.59 16.92 -9.05
N THR A 317 7.81 17.09 -8.55
CA THR A 317 8.29 18.37 -8.02
C THR A 317 8.26 19.48 -9.08
N ASP A 318 8.56 19.13 -10.33
CA ASP A 318 8.51 20.04 -11.48
C ASP A 318 7.10 20.20 -12.09
N GLY A 319 6.07 19.59 -11.49
CA GLY A 319 4.69 19.59 -11.99
C GLY A 319 4.48 18.78 -13.27
N ARG A 320 5.38 17.85 -13.59
CA ARG A 320 5.27 16.99 -14.76
C ARG A 320 4.54 15.70 -14.43
N GLU A 321 3.66 15.26 -15.33
CA GLU A 321 2.98 13.97 -15.21
C GLU A 321 3.97 12.80 -15.34
N PRO A 322 3.87 11.76 -14.50
CA PRO A 322 4.79 10.61 -14.52
C PRO A 322 4.64 9.75 -15.80
N GLY A 323 3.54 9.87 -16.53
CA GLY A 323 3.29 9.15 -17.79
C GLY A 323 3.39 7.63 -17.65
N ALA A 324 4.13 6.98 -18.57
CA ALA A 324 4.33 5.54 -18.57
C ALA A 324 5.20 5.04 -17.38
N LYS A 325 6.00 5.92 -16.74
CA LYS A 325 6.92 5.54 -15.67
C LYS A 325 6.19 4.88 -14.49
N ALA A 326 5.02 5.42 -14.10
CA ALA A 326 4.22 4.84 -13.04
C ALA A 326 3.79 3.39 -13.31
N ALA A 327 3.41 3.08 -14.55
CA ALA A 327 3.08 1.72 -14.95
C ALA A 327 4.31 0.80 -14.96
N ILE A 328 5.48 1.31 -15.35
CA ILE A 328 6.76 0.60 -15.30
C ILE A 328 7.11 0.25 -13.83
N LEU A 329 6.98 1.22 -12.91
CA LEU A 329 7.24 1.00 -11.48
C LEU A 329 6.42 -0.17 -10.93
N LYS A 330 5.13 -0.25 -11.26
CA LYS A 330 4.25 -1.34 -10.83
C LYS A 330 4.66 -2.68 -11.41
N VAL A 331 4.98 -2.76 -12.69
CA VAL A 331 5.39 -4.01 -13.35
C VAL A 331 6.69 -4.54 -12.73
N ILE A 332 7.73 -3.70 -12.67
CA ILE A 332 9.04 -4.11 -12.14
C ILE A 332 8.96 -4.38 -10.63
N GLY A 333 8.30 -3.50 -9.85
CA GLY A 333 8.16 -3.69 -8.41
C GLY A 333 7.44 -4.98 -8.05
N SER A 334 6.36 -5.35 -8.75
CA SER A 334 5.67 -6.62 -8.50
C SER A 334 6.51 -7.85 -8.87
N GLN A 335 7.30 -7.78 -9.94
CA GLN A 335 8.23 -8.86 -10.32
C GLN A 335 9.36 -9.02 -9.30
N LEU A 336 9.92 -7.91 -8.81
CA LEU A 336 10.94 -7.94 -7.76
C LEU A 336 10.42 -8.54 -6.45
N GLN A 337 9.22 -8.17 -6.01
CA GLN A 337 8.59 -8.77 -4.84
C GLN A 337 8.49 -10.30 -4.98
N GLN A 338 8.10 -10.81 -6.15
CA GLN A 338 8.05 -12.25 -6.41
C GLN A 338 9.45 -12.87 -6.40
N ALA A 339 10.42 -12.27 -7.10
CA ALA A 339 11.79 -12.79 -7.19
C ALA A 339 12.47 -12.86 -5.82
N ILE A 340 12.28 -11.85 -4.94
CA ILE A 340 12.81 -11.85 -3.58
C ILE A 340 12.18 -12.98 -2.76
N SER A 341 10.85 -13.16 -2.84
CA SER A 341 10.19 -14.23 -2.10
C SER A 341 10.54 -15.63 -2.61
N GLU A 342 10.78 -15.79 -3.90
CA GLU A 342 11.25 -17.05 -4.49
C GLU A 342 12.68 -17.39 -4.04
N LEU A 343 13.56 -16.39 -4.01
CA LEU A 343 14.91 -16.60 -3.45
C LEU A 343 14.85 -16.94 -1.96
N ALA A 344 13.98 -16.28 -1.19
CA ALA A 344 13.80 -16.57 0.23
C ALA A 344 13.36 -18.01 0.47
N MET A 345 12.41 -18.53 -0.31
CA MET A 345 11.95 -19.92 -0.21
C MET A 345 13.10 -20.92 -0.47
N GLU A 346 13.96 -20.65 -1.43
CA GLU A 346 15.12 -21.51 -1.72
C GLU A 346 16.20 -21.44 -0.62
N VAL A 347 16.45 -20.25 -0.08
CA VAL A 347 17.42 -20.04 1.00
C VAL A 347 16.98 -20.75 2.27
N LEU A 348 15.71 -20.62 2.62
CA LEU A 348 15.12 -21.17 3.85
C LEU A 348 14.82 -22.67 3.75
N GLY A 349 14.55 -23.18 2.54
CA GLY A 349 14.32 -24.61 2.32
C GLY A 349 13.23 -25.20 3.23
N GLU A 350 13.56 -26.19 4.05
CA GLU A 350 12.61 -26.88 4.94
C GLU A 350 11.99 -25.94 5.99
N GLU A 351 12.72 -24.92 6.43
CA GLU A 351 12.25 -23.92 7.39
C GLU A 351 11.02 -23.15 6.88
N ALA A 352 10.99 -22.84 5.57
CA ALA A 352 9.88 -22.15 4.93
C ALA A 352 8.68 -23.08 4.62
N VAL A 353 8.90 -24.39 4.52
CA VAL A 353 7.84 -25.38 4.18
C VAL A 353 7.03 -25.80 5.40
N ALA A 354 7.60 -25.70 6.59
CA ALA A 354 7.00 -26.14 7.83
C ALA A 354 5.92 -25.18 8.40
N THR A 355 5.18 -24.51 7.52
CA THR A 355 4.11 -23.59 7.90
C THR A 355 3.05 -24.27 8.77
N GLY A 356 2.74 -23.66 9.93
CA GLY A 356 1.72 -24.15 10.86
C GLY A 356 2.13 -25.32 11.75
N LEU A 357 3.36 -25.81 11.65
CA LEU A 357 3.94 -26.74 12.61
C LEU A 357 4.80 -25.96 13.62
N PRO A 358 4.66 -26.23 14.93
CA PRO A 358 5.57 -25.69 15.92
C PRO A 358 6.94 -26.35 15.68
N LEU A 359 7.81 -25.68 14.94
CA LEU A 359 9.20 -26.12 14.79
C LEU A 359 9.94 -25.83 16.09
N ALA A 360 10.57 -26.84 16.64
CA ALA A 360 11.31 -26.76 17.90
C ALA A 360 12.48 -25.74 17.88
N ASN A 361 12.80 -25.19 16.74
CA ASN A 361 13.91 -24.27 16.50
C ASN A 361 13.53 -23.00 15.72
N ASP A 362 12.27 -22.78 15.39
CA ASP A 362 11.83 -21.52 14.78
C ASP A 362 11.69 -20.47 15.88
N ASN A 363 12.82 -19.86 16.23
CA ASN A 363 12.90 -18.88 17.30
C ASN A 363 12.06 -17.63 17.03
N ASP A 364 11.69 -17.31 15.75
CA ASP A 364 11.08 -16.03 15.39
C ASP A 364 9.93 -16.14 14.35
N GLY A 365 9.50 -17.32 13.92
CA GLY A 365 8.47 -17.46 12.87
C GLY A 365 8.92 -17.01 11.47
N TYR A 366 10.21 -16.81 11.25
CA TYR A 366 10.75 -16.23 10.02
C TYR A 366 10.47 -17.06 8.78
N GLY A 367 10.58 -18.39 8.89
CA GLY A 367 10.26 -19.31 7.80
C GLY A 367 8.78 -19.27 7.42
N ALA A 368 7.89 -19.32 8.41
CA ALA A 368 6.44 -19.21 8.22
C ALA A 368 6.04 -17.87 7.58
N TYR A 369 6.60 -16.76 8.05
CA TYR A 369 6.39 -15.44 7.47
C TYR A 369 6.77 -15.37 5.98
N TRP A 370 7.91 -15.96 5.59
CA TRP A 370 8.31 -15.96 4.18
C TRP A 370 7.46 -16.90 3.32
N ALA A 371 6.97 -18.00 3.87
CA ALA A 371 6.06 -18.90 3.17
C ALA A 371 4.70 -18.21 2.90
N GLU A 372 4.09 -17.60 3.91
CA GLU A 372 2.88 -16.78 3.75
C GLU A 372 3.12 -15.69 2.70
N LYS A 373 4.21 -14.96 2.82
CA LYS A 373 4.57 -13.87 1.92
C LYS A 373 4.77 -14.36 0.48
N HIS A 374 5.40 -15.49 0.28
CA HIS A 374 5.58 -16.09 -1.04
C HIS A 374 4.24 -16.42 -1.69
N LEU A 375 3.32 -17.03 -0.94
CA LEU A 375 1.98 -17.35 -1.40
C LEU A 375 1.17 -16.07 -1.67
N PHE A 376 1.15 -15.12 -0.75
CA PHE A 376 0.49 -13.83 -0.93
C PHE A 376 1.01 -13.08 -2.15
N ARG A 377 2.31 -13.10 -2.43
CA ARG A 377 2.90 -12.37 -3.55
C ARG A 377 2.50 -12.88 -4.94
N ARG A 378 1.76 -13.98 -5.03
CA ARG A 378 1.16 -14.39 -6.31
C ARG A 378 0.13 -13.37 -6.81
N VAL A 379 -0.49 -12.58 -5.91
CA VAL A 379 -1.50 -11.58 -6.28
C VAL A 379 -0.91 -10.21 -6.66
N VAL A 380 0.37 -9.91 -6.32
CA VAL A 380 0.95 -8.58 -6.54
C VAL A 380 1.03 -8.16 -8.02
N THR A 381 1.03 -9.11 -8.94
CA THR A 381 0.95 -8.86 -10.39
C THR A 381 -0.48 -8.66 -10.88
N ILE A 382 -1.49 -8.84 -10.03
CA ILE A 382 -2.91 -8.84 -10.37
C ILE A 382 -3.62 -7.59 -9.83
N TYR A 383 -3.49 -7.28 -8.53
CA TYR A 383 -4.17 -6.13 -7.93
C TYR A 383 -3.59 -4.79 -8.40
N ALA A 384 -4.27 -3.68 -8.12
CA ALA A 384 -3.88 -2.30 -8.51
C ALA A 384 -3.61 -2.16 -10.02
N GLY A 385 -4.41 -2.86 -10.82
CA GLY A 385 -4.23 -2.99 -12.28
C GLY A 385 -3.19 -4.04 -12.63
N THR A 386 -3.64 -5.11 -13.32
CA THR A 386 -2.76 -6.24 -13.67
C THR A 386 -1.54 -5.79 -14.46
N ASN A 387 -0.45 -6.57 -14.41
CA ASN A 387 0.74 -6.28 -15.20
C ASN A 387 0.44 -6.19 -16.71
N GLU A 388 -0.57 -6.92 -17.21
CA GLU A 388 -1.05 -6.86 -18.59
C GLU A 388 -1.71 -5.50 -18.90
N ILE A 389 -2.53 -4.98 -17.99
CA ILE A 389 -3.12 -3.64 -18.09
C ILE A 389 -2.02 -2.58 -18.04
N GLN A 390 -1.04 -2.71 -17.13
CA GLN A 390 0.07 -1.77 -17.04
C GLN A 390 0.93 -1.77 -18.32
N LYS A 391 1.24 -2.94 -18.87
CA LYS A 391 1.93 -3.06 -20.16
C LYS A 391 1.13 -2.43 -21.31
N THR A 392 -0.19 -2.57 -21.28
CA THR A 392 -1.08 -1.91 -22.27
C THR A 392 -1.02 -0.38 -22.14
N ILE A 393 -0.97 0.15 -20.90
CA ILE A 393 -0.81 1.59 -20.65
C ILE A 393 0.54 2.08 -21.19
N ILE A 394 1.63 1.36 -20.89
CA ILE A 394 2.98 1.65 -21.39
C ILE A 394 2.96 1.72 -22.92
N ALA A 395 2.44 0.68 -23.59
CA ALA A 395 2.39 0.60 -25.04
C ALA A 395 1.60 1.78 -25.64
N LYS A 396 0.42 2.10 -25.10
CA LYS A 396 -0.39 3.25 -25.55
C LYS A 396 0.30 4.58 -25.37
N THR A 397 1.16 4.72 -24.36
CA THR A 397 1.88 5.97 -24.08
C THR A 397 3.11 6.11 -25.00
N VAL A 398 3.85 5.01 -25.20
CA VAL A 398 5.11 5.01 -25.97
C VAL A 398 4.84 5.01 -27.48
N PHE A 399 3.83 4.27 -27.94
CA PHE A 399 3.52 4.10 -29.37
C PHE A 399 2.35 4.95 -29.85
N LYS A 400 1.97 6.00 -29.11
CA LYS A 400 1.10 7.04 -29.64
C LYS A 400 1.91 7.84 -30.68
N GLY A 401 1.86 7.38 -31.95
CA GLY A 401 2.18 8.17 -33.12
C GLY A 401 0.98 9.01 -33.56
#